data_65db7b57fb0f89003306f75a0fdc1bff
#
_entry.id   65db7b57fb0f89003306f75a0fdc1bff
#
_cell.length_a   1.000
_cell.length_b   1.000
_cell.length_c   1.000
_cell.angle_alpha   90.00
_cell.angle_beta   90.00
_cell.angle_gamma   90.00
#
_symmetry.space_group_name_H-M   'P 1'
#
loop_
_entity.id
_entity.type
_entity.pdbx_description
1 polymer ?
#
loop_
_entity_poly.entity_id
_entity_poly.type
_entity_poly.pdbx_seq_one_letter_code
_entity_poly.pdbx_strand_id
1 'polypeptide(L)'
;MQAIHQAILNVSEPVYIIDINGTPCVRQSGNIDLINNKISEGTECFTLQAYAPPLHPIELGNPDFKKRYGLQYAYVAGAMAHGIASVELVKAAGKLGMIGFFGAAGLTMEELKKAVVRLKSEAADMPFGLNLIYSNSADREFATVNLYLKHHIRLISAAGYLKLTLPLLYYRITGIHQNADGTIICPNKMIAKTSRIEIARQFLSPAPEKLIQKLLKQDLITESEAALAKQIPVADDLTAEADSGGHTDNRAAISLLPAMLDLRDDLFEKFNYPTMPCIGLGGGIATPLSVAAAFSMGADYVLSGSINQSCIESGTSEMTKKMLSAAAQTDVAMAPSANMFERGIKVQVLKKGTLFPQRAARLYEIYRNYESFDQVPEKEKKEIEEKILQTPFDAEWASTRQFFKTFDPAQLTLAENDPKRKMGMVFRAYLGKSSKWAITGDASRKKDFQIWCGPAMGAFNEWTKGSFLEKPENRFFQTVSLNLLFGACVAIRRQWIINTGLILPPQIGKFKPLLFGKIKSLLKNKT
;
A
#
# COMPACT_ATOMS: atom_id res chain seq x y z
N MET A 1 -33.98 13.84 13.51
CA MET A 1 -32.63 13.94 12.96
C MET A 1 -31.57 13.21 13.79
N GLN A 2 -31.50 13.38 15.11
CA GLN A 2 -30.51 12.63 15.92
C GLN A 2 -30.73 11.10 15.88
N ALA A 3 -31.99 10.63 15.90
CA ALA A 3 -32.33 9.22 15.76
C ALA A 3 -31.88 8.66 14.41
N ILE A 4 -32.04 9.40 13.31
CA ILE A 4 -31.55 9.02 11.98
C ILE A 4 -30.01 8.91 11.98
N HIS A 5 -29.32 9.86 12.63
CA HIS A 5 -27.86 9.79 12.78
C HIS A 5 -27.41 8.50 13.49
N GLN A 6 -28.01 8.17 14.62
CA GLN A 6 -27.68 6.97 15.39
C GLN A 6 -28.01 5.69 14.61
N ALA A 7 -29.15 5.66 13.90
CA ALA A 7 -29.51 4.51 13.07
C ALA A 7 -28.53 4.27 11.93
N ILE A 8 -28.05 5.33 11.26
CA ILE A 8 -27.01 5.19 10.23
C ILE A 8 -25.70 4.65 10.81
N LEU A 9 -25.31 5.08 12.02
CA LEU A 9 -24.12 4.59 12.72
C LEU A 9 -24.26 3.14 13.20
N ASN A 10 -25.46 2.65 13.46
CA ASN A 10 -25.70 1.25 13.79
C ASN A 10 -25.69 0.39 12.52
N VAL A 11 -24.48 0.07 12.04
CA VAL A 11 -24.26 -0.61 10.75
C VAL A 11 -24.81 -2.04 10.71
N SER A 12 -25.11 -2.64 11.86
CA SER A 12 -25.61 -4.02 11.97
C SER A 12 -27.14 -4.13 11.79
N GLU A 13 -27.85 -3.00 11.81
CA GLU A 13 -29.32 -2.98 11.70
C GLU A 13 -29.78 -2.20 10.46
N PRO A 14 -30.90 -2.56 9.84
CA PRO A 14 -31.46 -1.78 8.74
C PRO A 14 -31.91 -0.40 9.22
N VAL A 15 -32.01 0.54 8.31
CA VAL A 15 -32.58 1.87 8.54
C VAL A 15 -33.74 2.07 7.59
N TYR A 16 -34.95 2.22 8.14
CA TYR A 16 -36.13 2.63 7.39
C TYR A 16 -36.44 4.06 7.78
N ILE A 17 -36.54 4.96 6.80
CA ILE A 17 -37.00 6.33 7.04
C ILE A 17 -38.41 6.44 6.50
N ILE A 18 -39.34 6.74 7.34
CA ILE A 18 -40.77 6.84 7.05
C ILE A 18 -41.25 8.28 7.22
N ASP A 19 -42.31 8.64 6.55
CA ASP A 19 -43.01 9.90 6.77
C ASP A 19 -44.11 9.72 7.82
N ILE A 20 -44.07 10.56 8.84
CA ILE A 20 -45.17 10.71 9.79
C ILE A 20 -45.58 12.20 9.82
N ASN A 21 -46.66 12.52 9.14
CA ASN A 21 -47.21 13.89 9.08
C ASN A 21 -46.19 14.92 8.58
N GLY A 22 -45.44 14.60 7.50
CA GLY A 22 -44.41 15.47 6.92
C GLY A 22 -43.07 15.48 7.69
N THR A 23 -42.92 14.63 8.69
CA THR A 23 -41.67 14.54 9.49
C THR A 23 -40.96 13.21 9.25
N PRO A 24 -39.69 13.21 8.80
CA PRO A 24 -38.91 11.99 8.66
C PRO A 24 -38.65 11.34 10.02
N CYS A 25 -39.10 10.12 10.18
CA CYS A 25 -38.90 9.29 11.37
C CYS A 25 -38.14 8.03 11.01
N VAL A 26 -37.37 7.47 11.97
CA VAL A 26 -36.60 6.23 11.73
C VAL A 26 -37.29 5.04 12.38
N ARG A 27 -37.25 3.90 11.64
CA ARG A 27 -37.57 2.56 12.14
C ARG A 27 -36.38 1.63 11.89
N GLN A 28 -36.24 0.60 12.71
CA GLN A 28 -35.21 -0.44 12.56
C GLN A 28 -35.80 -1.85 12.41
N SER A 29 -37.14 -1.95 12.45
CA SER A 29 -37.91 -3.17 12.23
C SER A 29 -39.09 -2.92 11.30
N GLY A 30 -39.67 -3.98 10.74
CA GLY A 30 -40.85 -3.96 9.90
C GLY A 30 -40.68 -4.75 8.59
N ASN A 31 -41.81 -5.11 7.96
CA ASN A 31 -41.86 -5.72 6.63
C ASN A 31 -41.86 -4.65 5.56
N ILE A 32 -40.92 -4.72 4.63
CA ILE A 32 -40.76 -3.73 3.59
C ILE A 32 -41.41 -4.19 2.26
N ASP A 33 -42.15 -3.32 1.63
CA ASP A 33 -42.62 -3.45 0.25
C ASP A 33 -41.98 -2.33 -0.59
N LEU A 34 -40.90 -2.68 -1.27
CA LEU A 34 -40.13 -1.75 -2.10
C LEU A 34 -40.88 -1.34 -3.38
N ILE A 35 -41.83 -2.16 -3.84
CA ILE A 35 -42.63 -1.86 -5.05
C ILE A 35 -43.62 -0.74 -4.74
N ASN A 36 -44.29 -0.82 -3.62
CA ASN A 36 -45.29 0.17 -3.19
C ASN A 36 -44.73 1.24 -2.26
N ASN A 37 -43.40 1.26 -2.02
CA ASN A 37 -42.75 2.16 -1.06
C ASN A 37 -43.41 2.20 0.32
N LYS A 38 -43.70 1.03 0.89
CA LYS A 38 -44.36 0.87 2.20
C LYS A 38 -43.53 0.03 3.14
N ILE A 39 -43.70 0.28 4.42
CA ILE A 39 -43.24 -0.57 5.53
C ILE A 39 -44.40 -0.81 6.48
N SER A 40 -44.58 -2.05 6.90
CA SER A 40 -45.60 -2.42 7.88
C SER A 40 -44.96 -2.99 9.15
N GLU A 41 -45.46 -2.57 10.29
CA GLU A 41 -45.11 -3.10 11.60
C GLU A 41 -46.43 -3.41 12.36
N GLY A 42 -46.71 -4.68 12.56
CA GLY A 42 -48.02 -5.14 13.02
C GLY A 42 -49.14 -4.75 12.03
N THR A 43 -50.14 -4.01 12.48
CA THR A 43 -51.25 -3.50 11.67
C THR A 43 -51.00 -2.12 11.05
N GLU A 44 -49.94 -1.43 11.47
CA GLU A 44 -49.61 -0.09 10.97
C GLU A 44 -48.85 -0.16 9.65
N CYS A 45 -49.16 0.71 8.71
CA CYS A 45 -48.51 0.83 7.41
C CYS A 45 -48.07 2.28 7.18
N PHE A 46 -46.81 2.45 6.86
CA PHE A 46 -46.21 3.78 6.67
C PHE A 46 -45.64 3.93 5.27
N THR A 47 -45.56 5.15 4.76
CA THR A 47 -44.84 5.46 3.53
C THR A 47 -43.35 5.45 3.79
N LEU A 48 -42.62 4.61 3.04
CA LEU A 48 -41.17 4.52 3.08
C LEU A 48 -40.55 5.62 2.22
N GLN A 49 -39.79 6.52 2.83
CA GLN A 49 -39.03 7.57 2.12
C GLN A 49 -37.65 7.12 1.74
N ALA A 50 -36.95 6.35 2.59
CA ALA A 50 -35.60 5.87 2.32
C ALA A 50 -35.31 4.57 3.08
N TYR A 51 -34.38 3.80 2.52
CA TYR A 51 -33.92 2.54 3.11
C TYR A 51 -32.40 2.41 2.98
N ALA A 52 -31.75 1.92 4.02
CA ALA A 52 -30.39 1.42 3.96
C ALA A 52 -30.31 0.06 4.66
N PRO A 53 -29.86 -1.00 3.97
CA PRO A 53 -29.67 -2.31 4.59
C PRO A 53 -28.56 -2.28 5.63
N PRO A 54 -28.44 -3.31 6.49
CA PRO A 54 -27.23 -3.55 7.25
C PRO A 54 -26.02 -3.61 6.31
N LEU A 55 -24.89 -3.10 6.76
CA LEU A 55 -23.62 -3.21 6.02
C LEU A 55 -22.47 -3.35 7.01
N HIS A 56 -21.93 -4.54 7.12
CA HIS A 56 -20.86 -4.83 8.04
C HIS A 56 -19.48 -4.63 7.36
N PRO A 57 -18.43 -4.19 8.07
CA PRO A 57 -17.09 -4.06 7.50
C PRO A 57 -16.54 -5.32 6.83
N ILE A 58 -16.94 -6.50 7.28
CA ILE A 58 -16.59 -7.80 6.67
C ILE A 58 -17.25 -8.03 5.31
N GLU A 59 -18.34 -7.32 5.01
CA GLU A 59 -19.07 -7.42 3.74
C GLU A 59 -18.45 -6.53 2.65
N LEU A 60 -17.60 -5.57 3.03
CA LEU A 60 -16.89 -4.72 2.08
C LEU A 60 -15.89 -5.53 1.24
N GLY A 61 -15.78 -5.17 -0.04
CA GLY A 61 -14.87 -5.76 -1.00
C GLY A 61 -15.28 -7.16 -1.47
N ASN A 62 -14.41 -7.77 -2.28
CA ASN A 62 -14.70 -9.02 -2.95
C ASN A 62 -14.57 -10.23 -2.00
N PRO A 63 -15.58 -11.12 -1.90
CA PRO A 63 -15.53 -12.33 -1.07
C PRO A 63 -14.47 -13.31 -1.54
N ASP A 64 -14.21 -13.44 -2.85
CA ASP A 64 -13.20 -14.35 -3.39
C ASP A 64 -11.78 -13.93 -3.02
N PHE A 65 -11.50 -12.61 -3.00
CA PHE A 65 -10.25 -12.08 -2.47
C PHE A 65 -10.05 -12.49 -1.00
N LYS A 66 -11.07 -12.29 -0.17
CA LYS A 66 -11.01 -12.66 1.24
C LYS A 66 -10.82 -14.18 1.43
N LYS A 67 -11.54 -15.00 0.68
CA LYS A 67 -11.43 -16.46 0.72
C LYS A 67 -10.04 -16.93 0.27
N ARG A 68 -9.50 -16.35 -0.83
CA ARG A 68 -8.19 -16.71 -1.41
C ARG A 68 -7.04 -16.57 -0.42
N TYR A 69 -7.11 -15.57 0.46
CA TYR A 69 -6.06 -15.26 1.42
C TYR A 69 -6.44 -15.52 2.88
N GLY A 70 -7.61 -16.10 3.15
CA GLY A 70 -8.08 -16.38 4.50
C GLY A 70 -8.35 -15.14 5.35
N LEU A 71 -8.98 -14.11 4.74
CA LEU A 71 -9.17 -12.80 5.36
C LEU A 71 -10.58 -12.60 5.90
N GLN A 72 -10.68 -11.80 6.95
CA GLN A 72 -11.93 -11.25 7.44
C GLN A 72 -12.31 -9.95 6.71
N TYR A 73 -11.32 -9.11 6.41
CA TYR A 73 -11.52 -7.80 5.78
C TYR A 73 -10.73 -7.68 4.48
N ALA A 74 -11.32 -7.07 3.46
CA ALA A 74 -10.66 -6.76 2.18
C ALA A 74 -9.77 -5.52 2.31
N TYR A 75 -8.82 -5.57 3.25
CA TYR A 75 -7.89 -4.49 3.57
C TYR A 75 -6.45 -5.01 3.61
N VAL A 76 -5.56 -4.29 2.94
CA VAL A 76 -4.14 -4.60 2.82
C VAL A 76 -3.30 -3.50 3.47
N ALA A 77 -2.48 -3.85 4.45
CA ALA A 77 -1.39 -2.99 4.92
C ALA A 77 -0.21 -3.12 3.97
N GLY A 78 -0.02 -2.11 3.12
CA GLY A 78 1.00 -2.10 2.08
C GLY A 78 2.41 -2.11 2.63
N ALA A 79 3.33 -2.75 1.89
CA ALA A 79 4.75 -2.73 2.22
C ALA A 79 5.32 -1.31 2.17
N MET A 80 6.16 -0.98 3.14
CA MET A 80 6.95 0.24 3.19
C MET A 80 8.40 -0.14 3.45
N ALA A 81 9.31 0.31 2.57
CA ALA A 81 10.73 -0.07 2.52
C ALA A 81 11.46 0.07 3.87
N HIS A 82 12.64 -0.53 3.96
CA HIS A 82 13.54 -0.52 5.12
C HIS A 82 12.88 -1.00 6.44
N GLY A 83 11.92 -1.91 6.36
CA GLY A 83 11.22 -2.42 7.53
C GLY A 83 10.27 -1.40 8.19
N ILE A 84 9.90 -0.30 7.51
CA ILE A 84 8.88 0.64 8.00
C ILE A 84 7.53 -0.10 8.14
N ALA A 85 7.13 -0.91 7.13
CA ALA A 85 6.13 -1.94 7.38
C ALA A 85 6.82 -3.09 8.12
N SER A 86 6.80 -3.03 9.42
CA SER A 86 7.55 -3.87 10.37
C SER A 86 6.90 -5.24 10.58
N VAL A 87 7.60 -6.13 11.26
CA VAL A 87 7.04 -7.41 11.73
C VAL A 87 5.83 -7.15 12.64
N GLU A 88 5.89 -6.15 13.51
CA GLU A 88 4.83 -5.76 14.43
C GLU A 88 3.58 -5.27 13.68
N LEU A 89 3.77 -4.44 12.64
CA LEU A 89 2.66 -3.96 11.79
C LEU A 89 1.99 -5.13 11.04
N VAL A 90 2.78 -6.02 10.48
CA VAL A 90 2.29 -7.21 9.77
C VAL A 90 1.49 -8.12 10.71
N LYS A 91 2.00 -8.36 11.93
CA LYS A 91 1.29 -9.12 12.96
C LYS A 91 -0.01 -8.43 13.41
N ALA A 92 0.00 -7.11 13.57
CA ALA A 92 -1.21 -6.35 13.93
C ALA A 92 -2.29 -6.48 12.84
N ALA A 93 -1.90 -6.46 11.57
CA ALA A 93 -2.81 -6.71 10.45
C ALA A 93 -3.36 -8.14 10.46
N GLY A 94 -2.48 -9.15 10.58
CA GLY A 94 -2.87 -10.55 10.59
C GLY A 94 -3.82 -10.90 11.75
N LYS A 95 -3.57 -10.40 12.96
CA LYS A 95 -4.45 -10.58 14.13
C LYS A 95 -5.87 -10.04 13.93
N LEU A 96 -6.05 -9.07 13.03
CA LEU A 96 -7.35 -8.51 12.70
C LEU A 96 -8.00 -9.21 11.49
N GLY A 97 -7.35 -10.21 10.90
CA GLY A 97 -7.82 -10.88 9.68
C GLY A 97 -7.64 -10.03 8.41
N MET A 98 -6.57 -9.23 8.37
CA MET A 98 -6.12 -8.45 7.22
C MET A 98 -4.75 -8.93 6.75
N ILE A 99 -4.33 -8.60 5.51
CA ILE A 99 -2.96 -8.88 5.07
C ILE A 99 -2.04 -7.71 5.41
N GLY A 100 -0.88 -8.00 6.03
CA GLY A 100 0.25 -7.10 6.11
C GLY A 100 1.39 -7.56 5.21
N PHE A 101 1.99 -6.63 4.44
CA PHE A 101 3.20 -6.90 3.67
C PHE A 101 4.42 -6.28 4.34
N PHE A 102 5.39 -7.13 4.73
CA PHE A 102 6.64 -6.66 5.30
C PHE A 102 7.47 -5.88 4.28
N GLY A 103 8.09 -4.78 4.71
CA GLY A 103 8.86 -3.87 3.87
C GLY A 103 10.30 -4.31 3.64
N ALA A 104 10.54 -5.27 2.75
CA ALA A 104 11.85 -5.87 2.50
C ALA A 104 12.83 -5.01 1.70
N ALA A 105 12.34 -4.06 0.90
CA ALA A 105 13.19 -3.21 0.06
C ALA A 105 14.19 -2.40 0.89
N GLY A 106 15.44 -2.32 0.41
CA GLY A 106 16.51 -1.55 1.03
C GLY A 106 17.19 -2.21 2.23
N LEU A 107 16.73 -3.38 2.69
CA LEU A 107 17.37 -4.18 3.74
C LEU A 107 18.54 -5.00 3.18
N THR A 108 19.53 -5.29 4.00
CA THR A 108 20.54 -6.31 3.70
C THR A 108 19.90 -7.71 3.71
N MET A 109 20.56 -8.70 3.09
CA MET A 109 20.07 -10.08 3.10
C MET A 109 20.02 -10.66 4.52
N GLU A 110 20.91 -10.24 5.41
CA GLU A 110 20.90 -10.67 6.81
C GLU A 110 19.70 -10.10 7.58
N GLU A 111 19.42 -8.80 7.44
CA GLU A 111 18.25 -8.15 8.04
C GLU A 111 16.95 -8.77 7.52
N LEU A 112 16.87 -9.01 6.20
CA LEU A 112 15.72 -9.65 5.58
C LEU A 112 15.52 -11.09 6.11
N LYS A 113 16.58 -11.88 6.22
CA LYS A 113 16.52 -13.24 6.78
C LYS A 113 16.03 -13.21 8.23
N LYS A 114 16.52 -12.30 9.06
CA LYS A 114 16.04 -12.13 10.44
C LYS A 114 14.53 -11.85 10.49
N ALA A 115 14.05 -10.95 9.63
CA ALA A 115 12.63 -10.62 9.55
C ALA A 115 11.78 -11.81 9.07
N VAL A 116 12.25 -12.56 8.06
CA VAL A 116 11.58 -13.77 7.55
C VAL A 116 11.44 -14.82 8.65
N VAL A 117 12.52 -15.09 9.40
CA VAL A 117 12.51 -16.06 10.52
C VAL A 117 11.51 -15.62 11.59
N ARG A 118 11.53 -14.33 11.98
CA ARG A 118 10.58 -13.79 12.95
C ARG A 118 9.12 -13.92 12.48
N LEU A 119 8.82 -13.55 11.24
CA LEU A 119 7.45 -13.67 10.68
C LEU A 119 6.98 -15.12 10.68
N LYS A 120 7.85 -16.06 10.29
CA LYS A 120 7.51 -17.50 10.29
C LYS A 120 7.24 -18.05 11.68
N SER A 121 7.92 -17.55 12.72
CA SER A 121 7.70 -18.00 14.11
C SER A 121 6.58 -17.24 14.82
N GLU A 122 6.41 -15.93 14.56
CA GLU A 122 5.51 -15.05 15.31
C GLU A 122 4.15 -14.81 14.62
N ALA A 123 4.03 -15.15 13.33
CA ALA A 123 2.83 -14.93 12.52
C ALA A 123 2.45 -16.19 11.69
N ALA A 124 2.84 -17.40 12.11
CA ALA A 124 2.66 -18.64 11.34
C ALA A 124 1.20 -18.88 10.91
N ASP A 125 0.26 -18.61 11.81
CA ASP A 125 -1.17 -18.84 11.61
C ASP A 125 -1.93 -17.59 11.11
N MET A 126 -1.20 -16.55 10.68
CA MET A 126 -1.78 -15.30 10.24
C MET A 126 -1.51 -15.07 8.75
N PRO A 127 -2.42 -14.41 8.02
CA PRO A 127 -2.15 -13.99 6.65
C PRO A 127 -1.07 -12.90 6.63
N PHE A 128 0.04 -13.16 5.95
CA PHE A 128 1.09 -12.15 5.71
C PHE A 128 1.81 -12.40 4.39
N GLY A 129 2.47 -11.36 3.91
CA GLY A 129 3.36 -11.44 2.77
C GLY A 129 4.59 -10.55 2.93
N LEU A 130 5.51 -10.67 2.00
CA LEU A 130 6.68 -9.79 1.89
C LEU A 130 6.67 -9.09 0.54
N ASN A 131 7.26 -7.88 0.44
CA ASN A 131 7.38 -7.32 -0.88
C ASN A 131 8.62 -7.86 -1.61
N LEU A 132 8.45 -8.07 -2.92
CA LEU A 132 9.53 -8.27 -3.86
C LEU A 132 9.55 -7.04 -4.77
N ILE A 133 10.67 -6.33 -4.80
CA ILE A 133 10.82 -5.11 -5.62
C ILE A 133 11.76 -5.36 -6.77
N TYR A 134 11.45 -4.73 -7.90
CA TYR A 134 12.33 -4.76 -9.07
C TYR A 134 13.76 -4.35 -8.69
N SER A 135 14.73 -5.13 -9.13
CA SER A 135 16.16 -4.86 -8.96
C SER A 135 16.86 -4.77 -10.30
N ASN A 136 17.78 -3.81 -10.46
CA ASN A 136 18.69 -3.78 -11.61
C ASN A 136 19.74 -4.90 -11.53
N SER A 137 19.98 -5.50 -10.36
CA SER A 137 20.83 -6.68 -10.16
C SER A 137 19.95 -7.93 -10.12
N ALA A 138 20.07 -8.76 -11.16
CA ALA A 138 19.37 -10.04 -11.22
C ALA A 138 19.79 -10.97 -10.06
N ASP A 139 21.08 -10.97 -9.71
CA ASP A 139 21.62 -11.82 -8.65
C ASP A 139 20.99 -11.50 -7.29
N ARG A 140 20.79 -10.21 -7.00
CA ARG A 140 20.14 -9.77 -5.77
C ARG A 140 18.67 -10.18 -5.74
N GLU A 141 17.96 -10.05 -6.85
CA GLU A 141 16.57 -10.47 -6.97
C GLU A 141 16.44 -11.99 -6.82
N PHE A 142 17.32 -12.78 -7.45
CA PHE A 142 17.42 -14.24 -7.26
C PHE A 142 17.72 -14.61 -5.81
N ALA A 143 18.68 -13.94 -5.17
CA ALA A 143 19.00 -14.20 -3.77
C ALA A 143 17.77 -13.98 -2.86
N THR A 144 17.00 -12.93 -3.12
CA THR A 144 15.74 -12.64 -2.38
C THR A 144 14.70 -13.72 -2.63
N VAL A 145 14.48 -14.10 -3.89
CA VAL A 145 13.53 -15.16 -4.28
C VAL A 145 13.92 -16.51 -3.66
N ASN A 146 15.20 -16.88 -3.73
CA ASN A 146 15.69 -18.11 -3.11
C ASN A 146 15.47 -18.13 -1.60
N LEU A 147 15.68 -17.00 -0.92
CA LEU A 147 15.36 -16.88 0.51
C LEU A 147 13.87 -17.11 0.76
N TYR A 148 12.99 -16.51 -0.05
CA TYR A 148 11.54 -16.65 0.10
C TYR A 148 11.09 -18.09 -0.15
N LEU A 149 11.54 -18.74 -1.22
CA LEU A 149 11.25 -20.13 -1.54
C LEU A 149 11.75 -21.08 -0.43
N LYS A 150 13.00 -20.91 0.01
CA LYS A 150 13.62 -21.71 1.09
C LYS A 150 12.83 -21.65 2.40
N HIS A 151 12.28 -20.49 2.74
CA HIS A 151 11.49 -20.30 3.97
C HIS A 151 9.99 -20.46 3.76
N HIS A 152 9.54 -20.94 2.61
CA HIS A 152 8.13 -21.11 2.26
C HIS A 152 7.31 -19.83 2.46
N ILE A 153 7.84 -18.69 2.02
CA ILE A 153 7.06 -17.46 1.91
C ILE A 153 6.15 -17.58 0.70
N ARG A 154 4.86 -17.75 0.94
CA ARG A 154 3.85 -18.11 -0.07
C ARG A 154 3.08 -16.94 -0.65
N LEU A 155 3.33 -15.72 -0.19
CA LEU A 155 2.67 -14.52 -0.69
C LEU A 155 3.67 -13.38 -0.80
N ILE A 156 3.74 -12.79 -2.00
CA ILE A 156 4.51 -11.57 -2.23
C ILE A 156 3.66 -10.45 -2.79
N SER A 157 4.07 -9.19 -2.50
CA SER A 157 3.63 -8.02 -3.23
C SER A 157 4.75 -7.60 -4.20
N ALA A 158 4.52 -7.79 -5.50
CA ALA A 158 5.47 -7.42 -6.55
C ALA A 158 5.29 -5.96 -6.94
N ALA A 159 6.30 -5.11 -6.71
CA ALA A 159 6.20 -3.66 -6.94
C ALA A 159 7.43 -3.08 -7.65
N GLY A 160 7.24 -1.94 -8.33
CA GLY A 160 8.32 -1.24 -9.03
C GLY A 160 8.80 -1.90 -10.31
N TYR A 161 8.11 -2.90 -10.81
CA TYR A 161 8.44 -3.59 -12.05
C TYR A 161 8.08 -2.74 -13.27
N LEU A 162 9.04 -2.61 -14.19
CA LEU A 162 8.85 -2.03 -15.53
C LEU A 162 8.76 -3.12 -16.62
N LYS A 163 9.09 -4.36 -16.25
CA LYS A 163 8.99 -5.58 -17.06
C LYS A 163 9.05 -6.79 -16.13
N LEU A 164 8.56 -7.93 -16.58
CA LEU A 164 8.74 -9.20 -15.88
C LEU A 164 10.22 -9.63 -15.90
N THR A 165 10.70 -10.19 -14.78
CA THR A 165 12.06 -10.69 -14.59
C THR A 165 12.08 -12.21 -14.44
N LEU A 166 13.24 -12.84 -14.69
CA LEU A 166 13.39 -14.28 -14.47
C LEU A 166 13.17 -14.67 -13.00
N PRO A 167 13.77 -13.97 -12.00
CA PRO A 167 13.55 -14.31 -10.60
C PRO A 167 12.09 -14.20 -10.18
N LEU A 168 11.36 -13.17 -10.66
CA LEU A 168 9.93 -13.02 -10.38
C LEU A 168 9.11 -14.21 -10.88
N LEU A 169 9.35 -14.63 -12.12
CA LEU A 169 8.67 -15.78 -12.71
C LEU A 169 9.13 -17.10 -12.07
N TYR A 170 10.39 -17.23 -11.72
CA TYR A 170 10.90 -18.37 -10.96
C TYR A 170 10.14 -18.53 -9.63
N TYR A 171 9.98 -17.43 -8.86
CA TYR A 171 9.15 -17.47 -7.64
C TYR A 171 7.72 -17.96 -7.95
N ARG A 172 7.09 -17.37 -8.97
CA ARG A 172 5.69 -17.65 -9.30
C ARG A 172 5.46 -19.10 -9.72
N ILE A 173 6.33 -19.63 -10.58
CA ILE A 173 6.13 -20.91 -11.27
C ILE A 173 6.57 -22.10 -10.38
N THR A 174 7.57 -21.91 -9.51
CA THR A 174 8.10 -23.01 -8.67
C THR A 174 7.00 -23.68 -7.86
N GLY A 175 6.84 -24.99 -8.05
CA GLY A 175 5.88 -25.83 -7.32
C GLY A 175 4.46 -25.78 -7.85
N ILE A 176 4.21 -25.14 -8.99
CA ILE A 176 2.89 -25.20 -9.65
C ILE A 176 2.59 -26.65 -10.06
N HIS A 177 1.40 -27.12 -9.77
CA HIS A 177 0.96 -28.47 -10.08
C HIS A 177 -0.54 -28.52 -10.33
N GLN A 178 -1.00 -29.62 -10.87
CA GLN A 178 -2.41 -29.89 -11.09
C GLN A 178 -2.89 -30.97 -10.11
N ASN A 179 -4.00 -30.72 -9.45
CA ASN A 179 -4.67 -31.69 -8.60
C ASN A 179 -5.40 -32.78 -9.44
N ALA A 180 -5.88 -33.84 -8.77
CA ALA A 180 -6.60 -34.91 -9.41
C ALA A 180 -7.91 -34.47 -10.11
N ASP A 181 -8.52 -33.39 -9.66
CA ASP A 181 -9.73 -32.79 -10.24
C ASP A 181 -9.43 -31.83 -11.43
N GLY A 182 -8.17 -31.70 -11.85
CA GLY A 182 -7.75 -30.82 -12.92
C GLY A 182 -7.48 -29.38 -12.50
N THR A 183 -7.70 -29.01 -11.23
CA THR A 183 -7.45 -27.65 -10.73
C THR A 183 -5.95 -27.35 -10.64
N ILE A 184 -5.52 -26.23 -11.24
CA ILE A 184 -4.12 -25.78 -11.16
C ILE A 184 -3.90 -25.09 -9.82
N ILE A 185 -2.95 -25.60 -9.06
CA ILE A 185 -2.52 -25.06 -7.79
C ILE A 185 -1.19 -24.33 -7.96
N CYS A 186 -1.18 -23.03 -7.70
CA CYS A 186 0.03 -22.24 -7.62
C CYS A 186 0.29 -21.89 -6.14
N PRO A 187 1.29 -22.53 -5.50
CA PRO A 187 1.53 -22.35 -4.07
C PRO A 187 2.12 -20.96 -3.74
N ASN A 188 2.82 -20.34 -4.69
CA ASN A 188 3.47 -19.05 -4.52
C ASN A 188 2.60 -17.95 -5.11
N LYS A 189 1.80 -17.29 -4.27
CA LYS A 189 0.83 -16.26 -4.66
C LYS A 189 1.50 -14.90 -4.81
N MET A 190 0.93 -14.09 -5.70
CA MET A 190 1.45 -12.78 -6.02
C MET A 190 0.33 -11.75 -6.15
N ILE A 191 0.46 -10.64 -5.41
CA ILE A 191 -0.31 -9.42 -5.62
C ILE A 191 0.64 -8.41 -6.28
N ALA A 192 0.44 -8.14 -7.57
CA ALA A 192 1.23 -7.13 -8.26
C ALA A 192 0.72 -5.72 -7.92
N LYS A 193 1.62 -4.73 -7.92
CA LYS A 193 1.26 -3.33 -7.66
C LYS A 193 1.87 -2.44 -8.74
N THR A 194 1.01 -1.73 -9.50
CA THR A 194 1.45 -0.84 -10.58
C THR A 194 0.45 0.27 -10.87
N SER A 195 0.97 1.39 -11.39
CA SER A 195 0.20 2.52 -11.93
C SER A 195 0.06 2.50 -13.46
N ARG A 196 0.62 1.46 -14.13
CA ARG A 196 0.79 1.41 -15.58
C ARG A 196 0.00 0.27 -16.20
N ILE A 197 -0.86 0.58 -17.14
CA ILE A 197 -1.73 -0.39 -17.82
C ILE A 197 -0.90 -1.43 -18.59
N GLU A 198 0.18 -1.01 -19.26
CA GLU A 198 1.07 -1.90 -20.00
C GLU A 198 1.80 -2.91 -19.12
N ILE A 199 2.08 -2.54 -17.87
CA ILE A 199 2.68 -3.44 -16.88
C ILE A 199 1.62 -4.34 -16.25
N ALA A 200 0.44 -3.78 -15.92
CA ALA A 200 -0.69 -4.55 -15.44
C ALA A 200 -1.08 -5.67 -16.42
N ARG A 201 -1.08 -5.37 -17.73
CA ARG A 201 -1.32 -6.35 -18.79
C ARG A 201 -0.33 -7.52 -18.74
N GLN A 202 0.96 -7.25 -18.46
CA GLN A 202 1.95 -8.32 -18.33
C GLN A 202 1.68 -9.21 -17.11
N PHE A 203 1.31 -8.62 -15.98
CA PHE A 203 1.00 -9.37 -14.76
C PHE A 203 -0.31 -10.18 -14.85
N LEU A 204 -1.31 -9.65 -15.54
CA LEU A 204 -2.61 -10.30 -15.72
C LEU A 204 -2.66 -11.24 -16.93
N SER A 205 -1.58 -11.35 -17.70
CA SER A 205 -1.42 -12.34 -18.79
C SER A 205 -0.60 -13.54 -18.32
N PRO A 206 -0.62 -14.67 -19.05
CA PRO A 206 0.30 -15.77 -18.82
C PRO A 206 1.76 -15.35 -18.98
N ALA A 207 2.65 -16.10 -18.36
CA ALA A 207 4.10 -15.85 -18.46
C ALA A 207 4.59 -15.92 -19.91
N PRO A 208 5.43 -14.96 -20.38
CA PRO A 208 5.93 -14.94 -21.74
C PRO A 208 6.78 -16.18 -22.05
N GLU A 209 6.53 -16.85 -23.17
CA GLU A 209 7.20 -18.07 -23.61
C GLU A 209 8.73 -17.93 -23.56
N LYS A 210 9.26 -16.82 -24.06
CA LYS A 210 10.72 -16.54 -24.06
C LYS A 210 11.33 -16.60 -22.65
N LEU A 211 10.61 -16.20 -21.62
CA LEU A 211 11.09 -16.23 -20.24
C LEU A 211 10.93 -17.62 -19.63
N ILE A 212 9.84 -18.34 -19.94
CA ILE A 212 9.65 -19.74 -19.56
C ILE A 212 10.79 -20.59 -20.11
N GLN A 213 11.12 -20.46 -21.41
CA GLN A 213 12.22 -21.21 -22.04
C GLN A 213 13.59 -20.89 -21.42
N LYS A 214 13.81 -19.66 -20.93
CA LYS A 214 15.03 -19.34 -20.20
C LYS A 214 15.10 -20.02 -18.84
N LEU A 215 13.97 -20.12 -18.12
CA LEU A 215 13.92 -20.82 -16.84
C LEU A 215 14.16 -22.33 -17.02
N LEU A 216 13.57 -22.94 -18.05
CA LEU A 216 13.81 -24.34 -18.41
C LEU A 216 15.29 -24.61 -18.74
N LYS A 217 15.92 -23.77 -19.59
CA LYS A 217 17.35 -23.89 -19.94
C LYS A 217 18.31 -23.74 -18.76
N GLN A 218 17.85 -23.15 -17.66
CA GLN A 218 18.61 -22.98 -16.42
C GLN A 218 18.23 -24.03 -15.36
N ASP A 219 17.43 -25.02 -15.72
CA ASP A 219 16.93 -26.06 -14.82
C ASP A 219 16.24 -25.51 -13.54
N LEU A 220 15.65 -24.30 -13.64
CA LEU A 220 14.97 -23.65 -12.52
C LEU A 220 13.51 -24.08 -12.36
N ILE A 221 12.90 -24.58 -13.44
CA ILE A 221 11.54 -25.12 -13.47
C ILE A 221 11.50 -26.38 -14.34
N THR A 222 10.51 -27.23 -14.11
CA THR A 222 10.25 -28.44 -14.90
C THR A 222 9.37 -28.14 -16.12
N GLU A 223 9.36 -29.07 -17.10
CA GLU A 223 8.46 -28.98 -18.27
C GLU A 223 6.97 -28.97 -17.86
N SER A 224 6.61 -29.72 -16.83
CA SER A 224 5.25 -29.73 -16.27
C SER A 224 4.86 -28.36 -15.71
N GLU A 225 5.74 -27.74 -14.91
CA GLU A 225 5.53 -26.39 -14.37
C GLU A 225 5.43 -25.35 -15.50
N ALA A 226 6.26 -25.46 -16.52
CA ALA A 226 6.24 -24.60 -17.69
C ALA A 226 4.91 -24.68 -18.47
N ALA A 227 4.38 -25.90 -18.63
CA ALA A 227 3.11 -26.11 -19.32
C ALA A 227 1.92 -25.51 -18.54
N LEU A 228 1.90 -25.66 -17.22
CA LEU A 228 0.86 -25.09 -16.36
C LEU A 228 0.93 -23.57 -16.23
N ALA A 229 2.14 -22.99 -16.23
CA ALA A 229 2.35 -21.55 -16.17
C ALA A 229 1.74 -20.77 -17.36
N LYS A 230 1.49 -21.44 -18.48
CA LYS A 230 0.82 -20.85 -19.66
C LYS A 230 -0.69 -20.72 -19.50
N GLN A 231 -1.28 -21.34 -18.48
CA GLN A 231 -2.72 -21.42 -18.26
C GLN A 231 -3.21 -20.49 -17.14
N ILE A 232 -2.30 -19.80 -16.46
CA ILE A 232 -2.61 -18.90 -15.35
C ILE A 232 -1.97 -17.52 -15.56
N PRO A 233 -2.53 -16.45 -14.98
CA PRO A 233 -1.86 -15.15 -14.97
C PRO A 233 -0.60 -15.18 -14.11
N VAL A 234 0.35 -14.29 -14.42
CA VAL A 234 1.59 -14.13 -13.62
C VAL A 234 1.25 -13.71 -12.18
N ALA A 235 0.32 -12.79 -11.98
CA ALA A 235 -0.15 -12.42 -10.65
C ALA A 235 -1.57 -12.94 -10.40
N ASP A 236 -1.86 -13.35 -9.16
CA ASP A 236 -3.20 -13.74 -8.75
C ASP A 236 -4.14 -12.53 -8.69
N ASP A 237 -3.61 -11.39 -8.22
CA ASP A 237 -4.35 -10.14 -8.05
C ASP A 237 -3.44 -8.94 -8.32
N LEU A 238 -4.05 -7.76 -8.50
CA LEU A 238 -3.31 -6.54 -8.82
C LEU A 238 -3.85 -5.35 -8.01
N THR A 239 -2.94 -4.54 -7.45
CA THR A 239 -3.28 -3.24 -6.87
C THR A 239 -3.04 -2.14 -7.90
N ALA A 240 -4.08 -1.42 -8.29
CA ALA A 240 -3.97 -0.15 -9.00
C ALA A 240 -3.32 0.88 -8.06
N GLU A 241 -2.07 1.27 -8.36
CA GLU A 241 -1.30 2.20 -7.54
C GLU A 241 -1.54 3.65 -7.99
N ALA A 242 -2.48 4.32 -7.36
CA ALA A 242 -2.72 5.74 -7.57
C ALA A 242 -1.68 6.60 -6.82
N ASP A 243 -1.89 7.92 -6.76
CA ASP A 243 -0.98 8.86 -6.10
C ASP A 243 -0.70 8.46 -4.64
N SER A 244 0.58 8.26 -4.32
CA SER A 244 1.02 7.69 -3.04
C SER A 244 2.40 8.21 -2.62
N GLY A 245 2.79 7.99 -1.36
CA GLY A 245 4.14 8.27 -0.87
C GLY A 245 5.19 7.34 -1.49
N GLY A 246 6.41 7.85 -1.66
CA GLY A 246 7.51 7.12 -2.28
C GLY A 246 7.48 7.19 -3.80
N HIS A 247 7.85 6.10 -4.49
CA HIS A 247 7.75 6.02 -5.95
C HIS A 247 6.28 6.07 -6.36
N THR A 248 5.92 7.03 -7.19
CA THR A 248 4.56 7.21 -7.71
C THR A 248 4.60 7.89 -9.07
N ASP A 249 3.67 7.52 -9.94
CA ASP A 249 3.41 8.23 -11.20
C ASP A 249 2.31 9.32 -11.02
N ASN A 250 1.91 9.61 -9.78
CA ASN A 250 0.86 10.60 -9.41
C ASN A 250 -0.46 10.40 -10.18
N ARG A 251 -0.86 9.15 -10.44
CA ARG A 251 -2.08 8.83 -11.16
C ARG A 251 -3.32 9.08 -10.28
N ALA A 252 -4.33 9.72 -10.86
CA ALA A 252 -5.61 9.89 -10.17
C ALA A 252 -6.34 8.55 -10.04
N ALA A 253 -6.76 8.20 -8.82
CA ALA A 253 -7.46 6.94 -8.54
C ALA A 253 -8.74 6.77 -9.37
N ILE A 254 -9.48 7.87 -9.55
CA ILE A 254 -10.77 7.89 -10.27
C ILE A 254 -10.65 7.52 -11.76
N SER A 255 -9.49 7.71 -12.38
CA SER A 255 -9.24 7.31 -13.77
C SER A 255 -8.45 6.01 -13.89
N LEU A 256 -7.60 5.72 -12.91
CA LEU A 256 -6.75 4.54 -12.95
C LEU A 256 -7.52 3.25 -12.67
N LEU A 257 -8.35 3.24 -11.60
CA LEU A 257 -9.05 2.02 -11.20
C LEU A 257 -10.00 1.49 -12.27
N PRO A 258 -10.88 2.28 -12.91
CA PRO A 258 -11.73 1.79 -13.98
C PRO A 258 -10.96 1.16 -15.14
N ALA A 259 -9.88 1.82 -15.60
CA ALA A 259 -9.05 1.29 -16.67
C ALA A 259 -8.36 -0.05 -16.31
N MET A 260 -8.02 -0.28 -15.02
CA MET A 260 -7.48 -1.56 -14.56
C MET A 260 -8.57 -2.63 -14.46
N LEU A 261 -9.80 -2.27 -14.09
CA LEU A 261 -10.94 -3.19 -14.06
C LEU A 261 -11.30 -3.65 -15.49
N ASP A 262 -11.43 -2.72 -16.43
CA ASP A 262 -11.69 -3.03 -17.83
C ASP A 262 -10.60 -3.96 -18.41
N LEU A 263 -9.31 -3.65 -18.14
CA LEU A 263 -8.20 -4.49 -18.57
C LEU A 263 -8.28 -5.92 -17.98
N ARG A 264 -8.65 -6.05 -16.71
CA ARG A 264 -8.83 -7.35 -16.07
C ARG A 264 -9.92 -8.15 -16.77
N ASP A 265 -11.06 -7.54 -17.01
CA ASP A 265 -12.22 -8.18 -17.62
C ASP A 265 -11.90 -8.67 -19.05
N ASP A 266 -11.27 -7.82 -19.88
CA ASP A 266 -10.78 -8.18 -21.22
C ASP A 266 -9.84 -9.40 -21.20
N LEU A 267 -8.89 -9.43 -20.23
CA LEU A 267 -7.90 -10.50 -20.16
C LEU A 267 -8.48 -11.78 -19.54
N PHE A 268 -9.42 -11.66 -18.61
CA PHE A 268 -10.14 -12.79 -18.05
C PHE A 268 -10.92 -13.54 -19.13
N GLU A 269 -11.67 -12.83 -19.97
CA GLU A 269 -12.38 -13.41 -21.11
C GLU A 269 -11.40 -14.00 -22.13
N LYS A 270 -10.37 -13.23 -22.52
CA LYS A 270 -9.39 -13.64 -23.53
C LYS A 270 -8.68 -14.94 -23.21
N PHE A 271 -8.28 -15.14 -21.96
CA PHE A 271 -7.53 -16.31 -21.54
C PHE A 271 -8.38 -17.40 -20.86
N ASN A 272 -9.66 -17.13 -20.67
CA ASN A 272 -10.62 -18.05 -20.04
C ASN A 272 -10.10 -18.62 -18.72
N TYR A 273 -9.62 -17.74 -17.83
CA TYR A 273 -9.08 -18.17 -16.53
C TYR A 273 -10.16 -18.80 -15.65
N PRO A 274 -9.85 -19.83 -14.86
CA PRO A 274 -10.81 -20.45 -13.95
C PRO A 274 -11.21 -19.55 -12.78
N THR A 275 -10.40 -18.53 -12.48
CA THR A 275 -10.63 -17.60 -11.37
C THR A 275 -10.27 -16.19 -11.82
N MET A 276 -11.19 -15.25 -11.60
CA MET A 276 -10.95 -13.84 -11.93
C MET A 276 -9.94 -13.22 -10.97
N PRO A 277 -8.89 -12.54 -11.48
CA PRO A 277 -8.00 -11.73 -10.66
C PRO A 277 -8.76 -10.57 -10.01
N CYS A 278 -8.45 -10.28 -8.75
CA CYS A 278 -9.03 -9.15 -8.05
C CYS A 278 -8.20 -7.88 -8.26
N ILE A 279 -8.87 -6.74 -8.41
CA ILE A 279 -8.22 -5.43 -8.55
C ILE A 279 -8.49 -4.58 -7.32
N GLY A 280 -7.44 -4.30 -6.55
CA GLY A 280 -7.52 -3.38 -5.41
C GLY A 280 -7.09 -1.97 -5.76
N LEU A 281 -7.42 -1.02 -4.90
CA LEU A 281 -6.96 0.36 -5.01
C LEU A 281 -6.00 0.72 -3.88
N GLY A 282 -4.81 1.20 -4.23
CA GLY A 282 -3.82 1.83 -3.35
C GLY A 282 -3.55 3.27 -3.78
N GLY A 283 -3.22 4.14 -2.82
CA GLY A 283 -3.09 5.59 -3.04
C GLY A 283 -4.38 6.34 -2.73
N GLY A 284 -4.29 7.38 -1.90
CA GLY A 284 -5.45 8.14 -1.44
C GLY A 284 -6.33 7.45 -0.38
N ILE A 285 -6.07 6.21 0.00
CA ILE A 285 -6.85 5.45 1.01
C ILE A 285 -6.46 5.91 2.41
N ALA A 286 -7.22 6.86 2.96
CA ALA A 286 -6.88 7.53 4.22
C ALA A 286 -8.08 7.96 5.08
N THR A 287 -9.28 7.96 4.54
CA THR A 287 -10.50 8.36 5.25
C THR A 287 -11.62 7.36 4.98
N PRO A 288 -12.64 7.31 5.82
CA PRO A 288 -13.84 6.50 5.54
C PRO A 288 -14.44 6.74 4.16
N LEU A 289 -14.49 8.01 3.73
CA LEU A 289 -15.02 8.38 2.42
C LEU A 289 -14.15 7.87 1.27
N SER A 290 -12.81 7.92 1.40
CA SER A 290 -11.93 7.38 0.36
C SER A 290 -12.03 5.85 0.25
N VAL A 291 -12.24 5.15 1.38
CA VAL A 291 -12.51 3.70 1.40
C VAL A 291 -13.86 3.38 0.77
N ALA A 292 -14.91 4.12 1.15
CA ALA A 292 -16.26 3.98 0.58
C ALA A 292 -16.24 4.21 -0.93
N ALA A 293 -15.57 5.28 -1.38
CA ALA A 293 -15.42 5.59 -2.82
C ALA A 293 -14.71 4.48 -3.59
N ALA A 294 -13.61 3.93 -3.03
CA ALA A 294 -12.88 2.83 -3.66
C ALA A 294 -13.77 1.61 -3.90
N PHE A 295 -14.52 1.17 -2.89
CA PHE A 295 -15.45 0.04 -3.05
C PHE A 295 -16.62 0.36 -3.97
N SER A 296 -17.16 1.59 -3.92
CA SER A 296 -18.24 2.03 -4.83
C SER A 296 -17.78 2.12 -6.29
N MET A 297 -16.49 2.32 -6.54
CA MET A 297 -15.88 2.29 -7.87
C MET A 297 -15.57 0.85 -8.35
N GLY A 298 -15.81 -0.17 -7.54
CA GLY A 298 -15.58 -1.57 -7.90
C GLY A 298 -14.23 -2.13 -7.46
N ALA A 299 -13.49 -1.48 -6.56
CA ALA A 299 -12.28 -2.08 -5.99
C ALA A 299 -12.62 -3.34 -5.20
N ASP A 300 -11.92 -4.44 -5.47
CA ASP A 300 -12.09 -5.70 -4.75
C ASP A 300 -11.52 -5.64 -3.33
N TYR A 301 -10.50 -4.81 -3.10
CA TYR A 301 -9.88 -4.53 -1.81
C TYR A 301 -9.23 -3.15 -1.80
N VAL A 302 -8.87 -2.65 -0.63
CA VAL A 302 -8.13 -1.40 -0.48
C VAL A 302 -6.75 -1.65 0.13
N LEU A 303 -5.76 -0.86 -0.32
CA LEU A 303 -4.40 -0.89 0.21
C LEU A 303 -4.02 0.48 0.78
N SER A 304 -3.54 0.50 2.02
CA SER A 304 -3.06 1.70 2.70
C SER A 304 -1.57 1.61 3.03
N GLY A 305 -0.85 2.70 2.86
CA GLY A 305 0.59 2.83 3.14
C GLY A 305 0.90 4.00 4.08
N SER A 306 0.87 5.25 3.57
CA SER A 306 1.35 6.43 4.30
C SER A 306 0.75 6.60 5.71
N ILE A 307 -0.53 6.32 5.90
CA ILE A 307 -1.17 6.43 7.21
C ILE A 307 -0.66 5.36 8.19
N ASN A 308 -0.35 4.17 7.69
CA ASN A 308 0.19 3.08 8.50
C ASN A 308 1.60 3.39 9.01
N GLN A 309 2.37 4.24 8.29
CA GLN A 309 3.68 4.72 8.75
C GLN A 309 3.57 5.55 10.03
N SER A 310 2.43 6.21 10.27
CA SER A 310 2.18 6.96 11.50
C SER A 310 1.63 6.10 12.65
N CYS A 311 1.38 4.81 12.43
CA CYS A 311 0.94 3.89 13.47
C CYS A 311 2.09 3.48 14.40
N ILE A 312 1.74 3.12 15.64
CA ILE A 312 2.71 2.72 16.68
C ILE A 312 3.54 1.54 16.23
N GLU A 313 2.95 0.57 15.55
CA GLU A 313 3.58 -0.67 15.12
C GLU A 313 4.54 -0.47 13.93
N SER A 314 4.55 0.68 13.28
CA SER A 314 5.48 0.94 12.18
C SER A 314 6.93 1.01 12.66
N GLY A 315 7.85 0.52 11.84
CA GLY A 315 9.28 0.49 12.11
C GLY A 315 10.00 1.82 11.89
N THR A 316 9.32 2.95 12.10
CA THR A 316 9.93 4.28 12.02
C THR A 316 9.97 4.97 13.39
N SER A 317 10.82 5.99 13.51
CA SER A 317 11.02 6.69 14.79
C SER A 317 9.79 7.49 15.24
N GLU A 318 9.66 7.69 16.54
CA GLU A 318 8.63 8.56 17.13
C GLU A 318 8.71 10.00 16.61
N MET A 319 9.93 10.48 16.29
CA MET A 319 10.12 11.79 15.67
C MET A 319 9.47 11.85 14.29
N THR A 320 9.66 10.82 13.47
CA THR A 320 9.02 10.72 12.15
C THR A 320 7.50 10.60 12.27
N LYS A 321 6.98 9.80 13.21
CA LYS A 321 5.53 9.69 13.46
C LYS A 321 4.90 11.04 13.85
N LYS A 322 5.58 11.81 14.70
CA LYS A 322 5.16 13.18 15.06
C LYS A 322 5.16 14.13 13.85
N MET A 323 6.18 14.06 12.98
CA MET A 323 6.22 14.85 11.75
C MET A 323 5.09 14.49 10.80
N LEU A 324 4.81 13.19 10.63
CA LEU A 324 3.70 12.71 9.81
C LEU A 324 2.33 13.15 10.37
N SER A 325 2.14 13.10 11.69
CA SER A 325 0.87 13.50 12.32
C SER A 325 0.58 15.01 12.22
N ALA A 326 1.59 15.82 11.94
CA ALA A 326 1.44 17.25 11.71
C ALA A 326 1.32 17.65 10.23
N ALA A 327 1.37 16.69 9.29
CA ALA A 327 1.34 16.96 7.86
C ALA A 327 -0.05 17.35 7.37
N ALA A 328 -0.12 18.37 6.51
CA ALA A 328 -1.28 18.68 5.67
C ALA A 328 -1.14 18.01 4.28
N GLN A 329 -2.20 17.99 3.49
CA GLN A 329 -2.17 17.41 2.14
C GLN A 329 -1.14 18.11 1.22
N THR A 330 -0.95 19.40 1.41
CA THR A 330 0.02 20.22 0.65
C THR A 330 1.46 20.10 1.14
N ASP A 331 1.72 19.40 2.23
CA ASP A 331 3.04 19.28 2.85
C ASP A 331 3.92 18.18 2.21
N VAL A 332 3.63 17.80 0.97
CA VAL A 332 4.39 16.83 0.19
C VAL A 332 5.12 17.49 -0.99
N ALA A 333 6.21 16.88 -1.44
CA ALA A 333 6.98 17.32 -2.59
C ALA A 333 7.63 16.12 -3.30
N MET A 334 7.92 16.28 -4.60
CA MET A 334 8.70 15.32 -5.37
C MET A 334 10.19 15.61 -5.18
N ALA A 335 10.98 14.63 -4.77
CA ALA A 335 12.42 14.72 -4.59
C ALA A 335 13.13 13.60 -5.38
N PRO A 336 14.39 13.79 -5.80
CA PRO A 336 15.17 12.74 -6.45
C PRO A 336 15.24 11.45 -5.63
N SER A 337 15.14 10.31 -6.31
CA SER A 337 15.21 8.97 -5.70
C SER A 337 16.66 8.48 -5.64
N ALA A 338 17.08 7.88 -4.53
CA ALA A 338 18.43 7.37 -4.35
C ALA A 338 18.79 6.25 -5.35
N ASN A 339 17.88 5.32 -5.63
CA ASN A 339 18.15 4.14 -6.45
C ASN A 339 18.08 4.39 -7.98
N MET A 340 17.52 5.51 -8.39
CA MET A 340 17.39 5.91 -9.81
C MET A 340 17.79 7.39 -10.01
N PHE A 341 18.74 7.86 -9.22
CA PHE A 341 19.18 9.25 -9.18
C PHE A 341 19.65 9.75 -10.54
N GLU A 342 20.50 9.01 -11.20
CA GLU A 342 21.09 9.35 -12.49
C GLU A 342 20.03 9.47 -13.61
N ARG A 343 18.91 8.79 -13.46
CA ARG A 343 17.76 8.83 -14.39
C ARG A 343 16.76 9.95 -14.09
N GLY A 344 16.98 10.69 -13.01
CA GLY A 344 16.07 11.77 -12.58
C GLY A 344 14.71 11.31 -12.05
N ILE A 345 14.59 10.02 -11.70
CA ILE A 345 13.35 9.49 -11.11
C ILE A 345 13.14 10.12 -9.73
N LYS A 346 11.90 10.46 -9.44
CA LYS A 346 11.52 11.14 -8.21
C LYS A 346 10.66 10.26 -7.30
N VAL A 347 10.66 10.61 -6.02
CA VAL A 347 9.80 10.03 -4.97
C VAL A 347 9.02 11.12 -4.28
N GLN A 348 7.79 10.82 -3.85
CA GLN A 348 6.96 11.74 -3.08
C GLN A 348 7.30 11.63 -1.60
N VAL A 349 7.65 12.76 -0.99
CA VAL A 349 8.15 12.85 0.38
C VAL A 349 7.53 14.02 1.14
N LEU A 350 7.56 13.95 2.47
CA LEU A 350 7.20 15.05 3.34
C LEU A 350 8.21 16.20 3.16
N LYS A 351 7.70 17.43 3.03
CA LYS A 351 8.53 18.66 3.01
C LYS A 351 8.45 19.47 4.30
N LYS A 352 7.39 19.28 5.11
CA LYS A 352 7.22 20.03 6.36
C LYS A 352 8.19 19.54 7.43
N GLY A 353 8.95 20.44 7.99
CA GLY A 353 9.88 20.16 9.08
C GLY A 353 11.22 19.53 8.67
N THR A 354 11.47 19.39 7.36
CA THR A 354 12.73 18.92 6.78
C THR A 354 13.14 19.78 5.58
N LEU A 355 14.42 19.79 5.27
CA LEU A 355 15.00 20.43 4.07
C LEU A 355 15.38 19.39 3.01
N PHE A 356 15.08 18.12 3.25
CA PHE A 356 15.49 17.03 2.35
C PHE A 356 15.09 17.27 0.88
N PRO A 357 13.83 17.65 0.54
CA PRO A 357 13.44 17.81 -0.86
C PRO A 357 14.29 18.86 -1.60
N GLN A 358 14.57 20.00 -0.94
CA GLN A 358 15.37 21.07 -1.51
C GLN A 358 16.85 20.66 -1.65
N ARG A 359 17.41 20.00 -0.63
CA ARG A 359 18.79 19.51 -0.63
C ARG A 359 19.01 18.44 -1.70
N ALA A 360 18.09 17.49 -1.80
CA ALA A 360 18.13 16.45 -2.82
C ALA A 360 18.01 17.04 -4.25
N ALA A 361 17.12 18.02 -4.45
CA ALA A 361 17.00 18.72 -5.72
C ALA A 361 18.28 19.46 -6.08
N ARG A 362 18.93 20.14 -5.10
CA ARG A 362 20.20 20.83 -5.30
C ARG A 362 21.33 19.88 -5.70
N LEU A 363 21.45 18.74 -5.02
CA LEU A 363 22.44 17.71 -5.38
C LEU A 363 22.21 17.19 -6.80
N TYR A 364 20.95 17.00 -7.21
CA TYR A 364 20.61 16.55 -8.56
C TYR A 364 20.92 17.61 -9.62
N GLU A 365 20.70 18.88 -9.33
CA GLU A 365 21.08 20.01 -10.21
C GLU A 365 22.60 20.06 -10.42
N ILE A 366 23.39 19.96 -9.35
CA ILE A 366 24.86 19.86 -9.42
C ILE A 366 25.29 18.66 -10.27
N TYR A 367 24.72 17.48 -10.01
CA TYR A 367 25.00 16.27 -10.79
C TYR A 367 24.73 16.46 -12.29
N ARG A 368 23.68 17.17 -12.66
CA ARG A 368 23.36 17.42 -14.07
C ARG A 368 24.30 18.38 -14.75
N ASN A 369 24.77 19.38 -14.03
CA ASN A 369 25.50 20.51 -14.60
C ASN A 369 27.02 20.31 -14.66
N TYR A 370 27.59 19.39 -13.87
CA TYR A 370 29.03 19.17 -13.78
C TYR A 370 29.39 17.71 -14.01
N GLU A 371 30.55 17.48 -14.65
CA GLU A 371 31.05 16.12 -14.93
C GLU A 371 31.85 15.51 -13.77
N SER A 372 32.27 16.32 -12.80
CA SER A 372 32.90 15.87 -11.56
C SER A 372 32.62 16.86 -10.44
N PHE A 373 32.81 16.42 -9.18
CA PHE A 373 32.71 17.32 -8.03
C PHE A 373 33.81 18.40 -8.06
N ASP A 374 34.97 18.11 -8.66
CA ASP A 374 36.08 19.06 -8.77
C ASP A 374 35.74 20.26 -9.65
N GLN A 375 34.86 20.10 -10.64
CA GLN A 375 34.40 21.17 -11.52
C GLN A 375 33.36 22.10 -10.88
N VAL A 376 32.79 21.70 -9.73
CA VAL A 376 31.80 22.52 -9.02
C VAL A 376 32.50 23.76 -8.45
N PRO A 377 31.91 24.97 -8.58
CA PRO A 377 32.45 26.19 -7.99
C PRO A 377 32.70 26.04 -6.48
N GLU A 378 33.80 26.61 -5.99
CA GLU A 378 34.28 26.40 -4.61
C GLU A 378 33.23 26.79 -3.55
N LYS A 379 32.48 27.88 -3.81
CA LYS A 379 31.37 28.32 -2.95
C LYS A 379 30.28 27.24 -2.82
N GLU A 380 29.96 26.56 -3.92
CA GLU A 380 28.93 25.53 -3.94
C GLU A 380 29.44 24.21 -3.32
N LYS A 381 30.71 23.86 -3.55
CA LYS A 381 31.36 22.71 -2.86
C LYS A 381 31.25 22.88 -1.36
N LYS A 382 31.70 24.04 -0.85
CA LYS A 382 31.64 24.36 0.58
C LYS A 382 30.22 24.27 1.14
N GLU A 383 29.23 24.78 0.40
CA GLU A 383 27.83 24.66 0.81
C GLU A 383 27.34 23.20 0.87
N ILE A 384 27.71 22.39 -0.11
CA ILE A 384 27.35 20.96 -0.13
C ILE A 384 28.00 20.22 1.05
N GLU A 385 29.29 20.41 1.25
CA GLU A 385 30.05 19.75 2.32
C GLU A 385 29.59 20.16 3.71
N GLU A 386 29.44 21.45 3.98
CA GLU A 386 29.09 21.96 5.30
C GLU A 386 27.61 21.79 5.65
N LYS A 387 26.70 22.08 4.70
CA LYS A 387 25.26 22.12 5.00
C LYS A 387 24.52 20.84 4.67
N ILE A 388 24.94 20.08 3.63
CA ILE A 388 24.23 18.91 3.15
C ILE A 388 24.91 17.64 3.64
N LEU A 389 26.15 17.37 3.22
CA LEU A 389 26.89 16.18 3.61
C LEU A 389 27.28 16.23 5.09
N GLN A 390 27.66 17.42 5.61
CA GLN A 390 28.23 17.69 6.92
C GLN A 390 29.56 16.92 7.13
N THR A 391 30.27 16.72 6.02
CA THR A 391 31.57 16.10 5.96
C THR A 391 32.24 16.47 4.62
N PRO A 392 33.56 16.50 4.50
CA PRO A 392 34.24 16.65 3.21
C PRO A 392 33.81 15.58 2.21
N PHE A 393 33.73 15.92 0.94
CA PHE A 393 33.30 15.02 -0.13
C PHE A 393 34.12 13.74 -0.19
N ASP A 394 35.45 13.83 -0.03
CA ASP A 394 36.34 12.66 -0.07
C ASP A 394 36.17 11.74 1.15
N ALA A 395 35.82 12.29 2.31
CA ALA A 395 35.47 11.48 3.48
C ALA A 395 34.13 10.73 3.27
N GLU A 396 33.13 11.41 2.68
CA GLU A 396 31.88 10.75 2.29
C GLU A 396 32.10 9.70 1.20
N TRP A 397 33.00 9.96 0.23
CA TRP A 397 33.37 8.97 -0.76
C TRP A 397 34.03 7.74 -0.12
N ALA A 398 34.94 7.91 0.84
CA ALA A 398 35.56 6.78 1.54
C ALA A 398 34.53 5.89 2.25
N SER A 399 33.53 6.52 2.92
CA SER A 399 32.41 5.82 3.54
C SER A 399 31.54 5.09 2.51
N THR A 400 31.21 5.76 1.41
CA THR A 400 30.41 5.21 0.30
C THR A 400 31.13 4.02 -0.35
N ARG A 401 32.43 4.14 -0.60
CA ARG A 401 33.28 3.07 -1.13
C ARG A 401 33.25 1.83 -0.23
N GLN A 402 33.38 2.01 1.08
CA GLN A 402 33.32 0.89 2.02
C GLN A 402 31.97 0.18 2.02
N PHE A 403 30.87 0.91 1.92
CA PHE A 403 29.53 0.35 1.82
C PHE A 403 29.37 -0.47 0.52
N PHE A 404 29.78 0.08 -0.65
CA PHE A 404 29.62 -0.58 -1.94
C PHE A 404 30.57 -1.78 -2.14
N LYS A 405 31.68 -1.87 -1.41
CA LYS A 405 32.51 -3.10 -1.40
C LYS A 405 31.71 -4.35 -1.03
N THR A 406 30.74 -4.20 -0.12
CA THR A 406 29.91 -5.32 0.35
C THR A 406 28.58 -5.37 -0.38
N PHE A 407 28.02 -4.21 -0.74
CA PHE A 407 26.67 -4.12 -1.29
C PHE A 407 26.59 -4.38 -2.80
N ASP A 408 27.51 -3.81 -3.59
CA ASP A 408 27.57 -3.93 -5.04
C ASP A 408 28.97 -3.55 -5.55
N PRO A 409 29.95 -4.49 -5.53
CA PRO A 409 31.33 -4.23 -5.93
C PRO A 409 31.46 -3.77 -7.40
N ALA A 410 30.55 -4.22 -8.28
CA ALA A 410 30.60 -3.89 -9.70
C ALA A 410 30.38 -2.39 -9.95
N GLN A 411 29.47 -1.76 -9.20
CA GLN A 411 29.28 -0.30 -9.29
C GLN A 411 30.52 0.47 -8.81
N LEU A 412 31.23 -0.05 -7.81
CA LEU A 412 32.43 0.58 -7.30
C LEU A 412 33.54 0.62 -8.34
N THR A 413 33.82 -0.53 -8.99
CA THR A 413 34.83 -0.61 -10.05
C THR A 413 34.57 0.39 -11.19
N LEU A 414 33.31 0.57 -11.56
CA LEU A 414 32.90 1.54 -12.57
C LEU A 414 33.10 3.00 -12.13
N ALA A 415 32.98 3.27 -10.82
CA ALA A 415 33.09 4.64 -10.28
C ALA A 415 34.54 5.08 -10.03
N GLU A 416 35.49 4.15 -9.89
CA GLU A 416 36.91 4.48 -9.65
C GLU A 416 37.54 5.25 -10.82
N ASN A 417 37.08 5.02 -12.05
CA ASN A 417 37.56 5.67 -13.27
C ASN A 417 36.57 6.65 -13.90
N ASP A 418 35.46 6.94 -13.20
CA ASP A 418 34.41 7.85 -13.69
C ASP A 418 34.05 8.86 -12.60
N PRO A 419 34.63 10.08 -12.66
CA PRO A 419 34.37 11.13 -11.66
C PRO A 419 32.89 11.53 -11.55
N LYS A 420 32.14 11.49 -12.66
CA LYS A 420 30.70 11.75 -12.69
C LYS A 420 29.95 10.71 -11.86
N ARG A 421 30.29 9.45 -12.06
CA ARG A 421 29.72 8.32 -11.32
C ARG A 421 30.10 8.37 -9.83
N LYS A 422 31.38 8.70 -9.52
CA LYS A 422 31.83 8.95 -8.14
C LYS A 422 30.94 9.98 -7.45
N MET A 423 30.71 11.13 -8.09
CA MET A 423 29.84 12.19 -7.58
C MET A 423 28.40 11.71 -7.39
N GLY A 424 27.83 11.02 -8.38
CA GLY A 424 26.49 10.42 -8.28
C GLY A 424 26.34 9.45 -7.12
N MET A 425 27.33 8.58 -6.89
CA MET A 425 27.30 7.62 -5.78
C MET A 425 27.36 8.30 -4.42
N VAL A 426 28.15 9.36 -4.24
CA VAL A 426 28.19 10.15 -2.99
C VAL A 426 26.85 10.82 -2.73
N PHE A 427 26.22 11.41 -3.75
CA PHE A 427 24.91 12.03 -3.59
C PHE A 427 23.82 11.00 -3.30
N ARG A 428 23.84 9.86 -3.96
CA ARG A 428 22.96 8.72 -3.66
C ARG A 428 23.12 8.21 -2.22
N ALA A 429 24.35 8.17 -1.71
CA ALA A 429 24.62 7.77 -0.34
C ALA A 429 23.95 8.72 0.65
N TYR A 430 24.02 10.04 0.42
CA TYR A 430 23.28 11.02 1.22
C TYR A 430 21.77 10.76 1.19
N LEU A 431 21.17 10.55 -0.01
CA LEU A 431 19.74 10.29 -0.14
C LEU A 431 19.35 8.99 0.61
N GLY A 432 20.15 7.94 0.52
CA GLY A 432 19.92 6.69 1.24
C GLY A 432 20.04 6.83 2.76
N LYS A 433 21.07 7.54 3.23
CA LYS A 433 21.25 7.87 4.66
C LYS A 433 20.09 8.69 5.20
N SER A 434 19.52 9.60 4.40
CA SER A 434 18.41 10.48 4.80
C SER A 434 17.16 9.73 5.21
N SER A 435 16.83 8.60 4.54
CA SER A 435 15.75 7.73 4.97
C SER A 435 16.11 6.97 6.25
N LYS A 436 17.37 6.51 6.37
CA LYS A 436 17.83 5.81 7.57
C LYS A 436 17.80 6.71 8.82
N TRP A 437 18.23 7.97 8.70
CA TRP A 437 18.16 8.95 9.81
C TRP A 437 16.71 9.19 10.26
N ALA A 438 15.76 9.27 9.32
CA ALA A 438 14.34 9.39 9.64
C ALA A 438 13.81 8.15 10.38
N ILE A 439 14.19 6.95 9.93
CA ILE A 439 13.78 5.67 10.53
C ILE A 439 14.34 5.51 11.94
N THR A 440 15.63 5.83 12.14
CA THR A 440 16.29 5.72 13.45
C THR A 440 16.02 6.90 14.40
N GLY A 441 15.54 8.02 13.85
CA GLY A 441 15.26 9.23 14.65
C GLY A 441 16.52 10.01 15.03
N ASP A 442 17.53 10.07 14.16
CA ASP A 442 18.76 10.84 14.40
C ASP A 442 18.46 12.34 14.46
N ALA A 443 18.36 12.87 15.68
CA ALA A 443 18.00 14.26 15.93
C ALA A 443 18.98 15.27 15.29
N SER A 444 20.27 14.91 15.16
CA SER A 444 21.30 15.77 14.55
C SER A 444 21.04 16.00 13.06
N ARG A 445 20.41 15.03 12.41
CA ARG A 445 20.10 15.02 10.98
C ARG A 445 18.59 15.25 10.66
N LYS A 446 17.80 15.74 11.62
CA LYS A 446 16.36 15.95 11.44
C LYS A 446 16.01 16.78 10.19
N LYS A 447 16.84 17.78 9.84
CA LYS A 447 16.65 18.60 8.63
C LYS A 447 16.87 17.83 7.33
N ASP A 448 17.47 16.66 7.40
CA ASP A 448 17.77 15.78 6.26
C ASP A 448 16.83 14.57 6.17
N PHE A 449 15.80 14.48 7.01
CA PHE A 449 14.89 13.34 7.02
C PHE A 449 14.16 13.21 5.69
N GLN A 450 14.38 12.09 5.02
CA GLN A 450 13.58 11.63 3.91
C GLN A 450 12.45 10.76 4.46
N ILE A 451 11.23 11.29 4.45
CA ILE A 451 10.04 10.59 4.92
C ILE A 451 9.10 10.41 3.74
N TRP A 452 8.91 9.18 3.29
CA TRP A 452 7.97 8.90 2.20
C TRP A 452 6.55 9.16 2.66
N CYS A 453 5.87 10.06 1.98
CA CYS A 453 4.55 10.54 2.38
C CYS A 453 3.79 11.04 1.16
N GLY A 454 2.54 10.60 1.01
CA GLY A 454 1.59 11.12 0.03
C GLY A 454 0.55 12.03 0.68
N PRO A 455 -0.29 12.73 -0.12
CA PRO A 455 -1.36 13.63 0.37
C PRO A 455 -2.36 12.93 1.30
N ALA A 456 -2.50 11.61 1.16
CA ALA A 456 -3.32 10.76 2.01
C ALA A 456 -3.07 10.98 3.51
N MET A 457 -1.81 11.24 3.91
CA MET A 457 -1.48 11.49 5.32
C MET A 457 -2.15 12.77 5.84
N GLY A 458 -2.13 13.84 5.06
CA GLY A 458 -2.80 15.10 5.40
C GLY A 458 -4.32 14.93 5.47
N ALA A 459 -4.92 14.20 4.53
CA ALA A 459 -6.35 13.88 4.55
C ALA A 459 -6.74 13.09 5.82
N PHE A 460 -5.92 12.11 6.22
CA PHE A 460 -6.11 11.37 7.46
C PHE A 460 -6.04 12.29 8.69
N ASN A 461 -5.04 13.16 8.76
CA ASN A 461 -4.88 14.09 9.87
C ASN A 461 -6.06 15.05 9.99
N GLU A 462 -6.56 15.57 8.87
CA GLU A 462 -7.73 16.45 8.85
C GLU A 462 -9.01 15.71 9.32
N TRP A 463 -9.20 14.46 8.90
CA TRP A 463 -10.33 13.65 9.35
C TRP A 463 -10.27 13.33 10.85
N THR A 464 -9.07 13.06 11.39
CA THR A 464 -8.88 12.69 12.79
C THR A 464 -8.81 13.88 13.74
N LYS A 465 -8.72 15.11 13.23
CA LYS A 465 -8.64 16.35 14.01
C LYS A 465 -9.80 16.48 15.00
N GLY A 466 -9.47 16.80 16.24
CA GLY A 466 -10.42 16.87 17.36
C GLY A 466 -10.88 15.50 17.87
N SER A 467 -10.29 14.39 17.43
CA SER A 467 -10.53 13.06 17.96
C SER A 467 -9.30 12.53 18.71
N PHE A 468 -9.45 11.41 19.40
CA PHE A 468 -8.32 10.77 20.10
C PHE A 468 -7.22 10.29 19.12
N LEU A 469 -7.53 10.01 17.84
CA LEU A 469 -6.56 9.64 16.79
C LEU A 469 -5.75 10.83 16.26
N GLU A 470 -6.04 12.06 16.67
CA GLU A 470 -5.19 13.21 16.36
C GLU A 470 -3.78 12.99 16.92
N LYS A 471 -3.69 12.40 18.11
CA LYS A 471 -2.44 12.09 18.80
C LYS A 471 -1.81 10.82 18.22
N PRO A 472 -0.53 10.85 17.79
CA PRO A 472 0.14 9.69 17.18
C PRO A 472 0.25 8.49 18.12
N GLU A 473 0.36 8.69 19.42
CA GLU A 473 0.41 7.62 20.45
C GLU A 473 -0.88 6.79 20.55
N ASN A 474 -1.98 7.25 19.97
CA ASN A 474 -3.25 6.52 19.91
C ASN A 474 -3.46 5.77 18.59
N ARG A 475 -2.56 5.92 17.62
CA ARG A 475 -2.67 5.36 16.27
C ARG A 475 -2.20 3.91 16.24
N PHE A 476 -2.93 3.03 16.91
CA PHE A 476 -2.74 1.59 16.72
C PHE A 476 -3.32 1.17 15.36
N PHE A 477 -2.58 0.34 14.61
CA PHE A 477 -3.00 -0.12 13.29
C PHE A 477 -4.43 -0.68 13.29
N GLN A 478 -4.75 -1.54 14.26
CA GLN A 478 -6.07 -2.15 14.37
C GLN A 478 -7.18 -1.12 14.59
N THR A 479 -6.90 -0.08 15.37
CA THR A 479 -7.85 1.01 15.61
C THR A 479 -8.04 1.86 14.37
N VAL A 480 -6.95 2.20 13.69
CA VAL A 480 -6.98 3.02 12.46
C VAL A 480 -7.74 2.29 11.35
N SER A 481 -7.33 1.07 11.02
CA SER A 481 -7.91 0.30 9.90
C SER A 481 -9.40 0.00 10.12
N LEU A 482 -9.79 -0.39 11.35
CA LEU A 482 -11.20 -0.69 11.65
C LEU A 482 -12.07 0.57 11.64
N ASN A 483 -11.56 1.72 12.07
CA ASN A 483 -12.28 3.00 11.95
C ASN A 483 -12.51 3.41 10.50
N LEU A 484 -11.54 3.15 9.60
CA LEU A 484 -11.69 3.42 8.17
C LEU A 484 -12.81 2.56 7.58
N LEU A 485 -12.79 1.25 7.83
CA LEU A 485 -13.78 0.31 7.29
C LEU A 485 -15.17 0.53 7.87
N PHE A 486 -15.29 0.69 9.19
CA PHE A 486 -16.56 0.98 9.85
C PHE A 486 -17.16 2.29 9.36
N GLY A 487 -16.34 3.34 9.31
CA GLY A 487 -16.78 4.63 8.80
C GLY A 487 -17.14 4.61 7.31
N ALA A 488 -16.52 3.73 6.51
CA ALA A 488 -16.91 3.50 5.12
C ALA A 488 -18.31 2.90 5.02
N CYS A 489 -18.66 1.92 5.87
CA CYS A 489 -20.03 1.39 5.95
C CYS A 489 -21.04 2.50 6.28
N VAL A 490 -20.72 3.35 7.25
CA VAL A 490 -21.58 4.50 7.61
C VAL A 490 -21.74 5.45 6.42
N ALA A 491 -20.66 5.75 5.69
CA ALA A 491 -20.68 6.63 4.53
C ALA A 491 -21.52 6.06 3.37
N ILE A 492 -21.37 4.77 3.07
CA ILE A 492 -22.15 4.07 2.03
C ILE A 492 -23.64 4.07 2.39
N ARG A 493 -23.99 3.72 3.62
CA ARG A 493 -25.38 3.71 4.09
C ARG A 493 -26.02 5.09 4.04
N ARG A 494 -25.27 6.13 4.43
CA ARG A 494 -25.73 7.51 4.28
C ARG A 494 -26.00 7.85 2.81
N GLN A 495 -25.13 7.43 1.90
CA GLN A 495 -25.28 7.71 0.46
C GLN A 495 -26.49 6.97 -0.13
N TRP A 496 -26.76 5.73 0.28
CA TRP A 496 -28.00 5.03 -0.13
C TRP A 496 -29.25 5.81 0.25
N ILE A 497 -29.33 6.33 1.48
CA ILE A 497 -30.45 7.17 1.91
C ILE A 497 -30.59 8.44 1.07
N ILE A 498 -29.47 9.10 0.76
CA ILE A 498 -29.48 10.31 -0.09
C ILE A 498 -29.94 9.99 -1.52
N ASN A 499 -29.49 8.88 -2.06
CA ASN A 499 -29.83 8.46 -3.43
C ASN A 499 -31.33 8.15 -3.61
N THR A 500 -32.09 7.91 -2.54
CA THR A 500 -33.56 7.79 -2.59
C THR A 500 -34.27 9.15 -2.62
N GLY A 501 -33.53 10.27 -2.65
CA GLY A 501 -34.09 11.63 -2.72
C GLY A 501 -34.23 12.32 -1.35
N LEU A 502 -33.89 11.66 -0.24
CA LEU A 502 -33.98 12.28 1.08
C LEU A 502 -32.84 13.27 1.32
N ILE A 503 -33.18 14.51 1.62
CA ILE A 503 -32.18 15.55 1.96
C ILE A 503 -31.80 15.40 3.44
N LEU A 504 -30.54 15.00 3.68
CA LEU A 504 -29.97 14.92 5.02
C LEU A 504 -29.06 16.12 5.30
N PRO A 505 -29.19 16.78 6.47
CA PRO A 505 -28.20 17.77 6.91
C PRO A 505 -26.77 17.22 6.89
N PRO A 506 -25.74 18.04 6.60
CA PRO A 506 -24.35 17.58 6.42
C PRO A 506 -23.77 16.80 7.60
N GLN A 507 -24.23 17.08 8.83
CA GLN A 507 -23.76 16.42 10.05
C GLN A 507 -24.36 15.01 10.26
N ILE A 508 -25.50 14.69 9.63
CA ILE A 508 -26.18 13.40 9.79
C ILE A 508 -25.41 12.32 9.04
N GLY A 509 -25.06 11.24 9.73
CA GLY A 509 -24.23 10.17 9.19
C GLY A 509 -22.76 10.55 8.98
N LYS A 510 -22.30 11.69 9.53
CA LYS A 510 -20.87 12.04 9.55
C LYS A 510 -20.17 11.22 10.64
N PHE A 511 -19.22 10.40 10.23
CA PHE A 511 -18.49 9.52 11.14
C PHE A 511 -17.22 10.19 11.68
N LYS A 512 -17.00 10.09 12.99
CA LYS A 512 -15.77 10.46 13.69
C LYS A 512 -15.15 9.22 14.33
N PRO A 513 -13.81 9.17 14.51
CA PRO A 513 -13.14 8.01 15.07
C PRO A 513 -13.71 7.58 16.43
N LEU A 514 -13.91 6.26 16.57
CA LEU A 514 -14.37 5.59 17.79
C LEU A 514 -13.25 4.72 18.38
N LEU A 515 -13.25 4.57 19.70
CA LEU A 515 -12.36 3.63 20.37
C LEU A 515 -12.58 2.20 19.83
N PHE A 516 -11.51 1.43 19.71
CA PHE A 516 -11.53 0.06 19.16
C PHE A 516 -12.59 -0.83 19.84
N GLY A 517 -12.65 -0.81 21.18
CA GLY A 517 -13.67 -1.55 21.94
C GLY A 517 -15.09 -1.14 21.63
N LYS A 518 -15.34 0.16 21.37
CA LYS A 518 -16.68 0.65 20.99
C LYS A 518 -17.09 0.13 19.62
N ILE A 519 -16.19 0.16 18.63
CA ILE A 519 -16.49 -0.42 17.31
C ILE A 519 -16.79 -1.90 17.44
N LYS A 520 -15.96 -2.67 18.18
CA LYS A 520 -16.22 -4.08 18.42
C LYS A 520 -17.58 -4.35 19.08
N SER A 521 -18.00 -3.52 20.03
CA SER A 521 -19.33 -3.66 20.65
C SER A 521 -20.47 -3.42 19.65
N LEU A 522 -20.31 -2.44 18.74
CA LEU A 522 -21.31 -2.17 17.69
C LEU A 522 -21.38 -3.28 16.63
N LEU A 523 -20.29 -4.04 16.46
CA LEU A 523 -20.23 -5.15 15.51
C LEU A 523 -20.65 -6.50 16.09
N LYS A 524 -20.72 -6.66 17.43
CA LYS A 524 -21.06 -7.93 18.10
C LYS A 524 -22.56 -8.27 18.11
N ASN A 525 -23.43 -7.35 17.74
CA ASN A 525 -24.88 -7.56 17.78
C ASN A 525 -25.40 -8.51 16.68
N LYS A 526 -24.53 -9.32 16.05
CA LYS A 526 -24.88 -10.35 15.04
C LYS A 526 -24.19 -11.69 15.27
N THR A 527 -24.02 -12.12 16.52
CA THR A 527 -23.67 -13.53 16.81
C THR A 527 -24.82 -14.21 17.51
#